data_1233ae2c8a73614f96ab9b11473b74cc
#
_entry.id   1233ae2c8a73614f96ab9b11473b74cc
#
_cell.length_a   1.000
_cell.length_b   1.000
_cell.length_c   1.000
_cell.angle_alpha   90.00
_cell.angle_beta   90.00
_cell.angle_gamma   90.00
#
_symmetry.space_group_name_H-M   'P 1'
#
loop_
_entity.id
_entity.type
_entity.pdbx_description
1 polymer ?
#
loop_
_entity_poly.entity_id
_entity_poly.type
_entity_poly.pdbx_seq_one_letter_code
_entity_poly.pdbx_strand_id
1 'polypeptide(L)'
;MRDGERLFLMQRTQAGGDARLHDLYSLGIGGHLNPEDGGVLEGLRREFHEEMVADWEPEPRLIGLLKDDDVLVGQVHIGVVFEADAAGRPLNVRETDKLSGRFVARQECEPVYDAMETWSQFLYDHVTGRQVGPVRFG
;
A
#
# COMPACT_ATOMS: atom_id res chain seq x y z
N MET A 1 -3.09 -4.63 2.64
CA MET A 1 -3.14 -6.12 2.65
C MET A 1 -2.63 -6.62 3.99
N ARG A 2 -3.33 -7.53 4.63
CA ARG A 2 -2.95 -8.17 5.90
C ARG A 2 -3.07 -9.70 5.81
N ASP A 3 -2.50 -10.38 6.77
CA ASP A 3 -2.71 -11.79 7.06
C ASP A 3 -2.83 -11.96 8.58
N GLY A 4 -4.07 -11.99 9.06
CA GLY A 4 -4.35 -11.82 10.49
C GLY A 4 -3.83 -10.47 10.99
N GLU A 5 -2.91 -10.50 11.96
CA GLU A 5 -2.27 -9.31 12.54
C GLU A 5 -1.02 -8.83 11.78
N ARG A 6 -0.55 -9.60 10.79
CA ARG A 6 0.61 -9.24 9.97
C ARG A 6 0.20 -8.31 8.83
N LEU A 7 1.12 -7.43 8.44
CA LEU A 7 0.97 -6.51 7.30
C LEU A 7 1.88 -6.94 6.16
N PHE A 8 1.44 -6.76 4.91
CA PHE A 8 2.29 -6.98 3.75
C PHE A 8 3.18 -5.76 3.54
N LEU A 9 4.45 -5.90 3.86
CA LEU A 9 5.46 -4.85 3.72
C LEU A 9 6.24 -5.08 2.44
N MET A 10 6.24 -4.09 1.57
CA MET A 10 7.02 -4.07 0.34
C MET A 10 8.18 -3.09 0.46
N GLN A 11 9.25 -3.37 -0.26
CA GLN A 11 10.40 -2.48 -0.42
C GLN A 11 10.74 -2.35 -1.89
N ARG A 12 10.92 -1.12 -2.36
CA ARG A 12 11.43 -0.84 -3.70
C ARG A 12 12.93 -1.06 -3.73
N THR A 13 13.40 -1.79 -4.74
CA THR A 13 14.82 -1.99 -4.97
C THR A 13 15.41 -0.83 -5.80
N GLN A 14 16.74 -0.77 -5.91
CA GLN A 14 17.43 0.24 -6.71
C GLN A 14 17.28 0.02 -8.23
N ALA A 15 16.71 -1.10 -8.67
CA ALA A 15 16.44 -1.37 -10.08
C ALA A 15 15.18 -0.66 -10.61
N GLY A 16 14.36 -0.05 -9.72
CA GLY A 16 13.20 0.74 -10.12
C GLY A 16 13.58 2.02 -10.88
N GLY A 17 12.75 2.45 -11.82
CA GLY A 17 13.04 3.57 -12.71
C GLY A 17 13.06 4.97 -12.04
N ASP A 18 12.46 5.14 -10.86
CA ASP A 18 12.44 6.42 -10.13
C ASP A 18 13.37 6.35 -8.91
N ALA A 19 14.53 7.01 -9.04
CA ALA A 19 15.56 7.02 -7.99
C ALA A 19 15.07 7.62 -6.66
N ARG A 20 14.03 8.47 -6.67
CA ARG A 20 13.46 9.07 -5.45
C ARG A 20 12.72 8.04 -4.59
N LEU A 21 12.32 6.92 -5.18
CA LEU A 21 11.57 5.86 -4.52
C LEU A 21 12.45 4.67 -4.13
N HIS A 22 13.75 4.70 -4.45
CA HIS A 22 14.67 3.63 -4.12
C HIS A 22 14.75 3.43 -2.61
N ASP A 23 14.74 2.17 -2.20
CA ASP A 23 14.80 1.73 -0.80
C ASP A 23 13.61 2.17 0.09
N LEU A 24 12.58 2.85 -0.48
CA LEU A 24 11.38 3.17 0.27
C LEU A 24 10.52 1.93 0.49
N TYR A 25 9.84 1.94 1.64
CA TYR A 25 8.89 0.91 2.02
C TYR A 25 7.46 1.34 1.71
N SER A 26 6.61 0.36 1.40
CA SER A 26 5.17 0.59 1.25
C SER A 26 4.34 -0.53 1.86
N LEU A 27 3.13 -0.18 2.31
CA LEU A 27 2.11 -1.10 2.82
C LEU A 27 0.94 -1.25 1.85
N GLY A 28 0.88 -0.42 0.82
CA GLY A 28 -0.18 -0.40 -0.17
C GLY A 28 0.19 -1.18 -1.42
N ILE A 29 -0.76 -1.97 -1.93
CA ILE A 29 -0.75 -2.55 -3.26
C ILE A 29 -1.78 -1.77 -4.05
N GLY A 30 -1.42 -1.21 -5.20
CA GLY A 30 -2.35 -0.47 -6.03
C GLY A 30 -1.69 0.55 -6.93
N GLY A 31 -2.48 1.24 -7.70
CA GLY A 31 -2.06 2.25 -8.66
C GLY A 31 -3.21 3.15 -9.04
N HIS A 32 -3.20 3.63 -10.28
CA HIS A 32 -4.20 4.57 -10.77
C HIS A 32 -5.45 3.87 -11.31
N LEU A 33 -6.59 4.46 -11.03
CA LEU A 33 -7.82 4.08 -11.70
C LEU A 33 -7.78 4.60 -13.15
N ASN A 34 -7.98 3.72 -14.10
CA ASN A 34 -7.98 4.06 -15.53
C ASN A 34 -9.41 4.26 -16.06
N PRO A 35 -9.60 5.08 -17.10
CA PRO A 35 -10.92 5.28 -17.68
C PRO A 35 -11.58 3.99 -18.20
N GLU A 36 -10.77 2.98 -18.55
CA GLU A 36 -11.21 1.68 -19.05
C GLU A 36 -11.64 0.72 -17.95
N ASP A 37 -11.27 1.01 -16.69
CA ASP A 37 -11.73 0.23 -15.55
C ASP A 37 -13.24 0.42 -15.39
N GLY A 38 -13.99 -0.66 -15.21
CA GLY A 38 -15.45 -0.61 -15.05
C GLY A 38 -15.90 -0.01 -13.70
N GLY A 39 -14.93 0.34 -12.85
CA GLY A 39 -15.13 0.96 -11.54
C GLY A 39 -13.93 0.77 -10.62
N VAL A 40 -14.05 1.28 -9.40
CA VAL A 40 -12.94 1.26 -8.44
C VAL A 40 -12.50 -0.16 -8.08
N LEU A 41 -13.45 -1.11 -7.95
CA LEU A 41 -13.11 -2.49 -7.59
C LEU A 41 -12.44 -3.24 -8.75
N GLU A 42 -12.83 -2.96 -9.98
CA GLU A 42 -12.18 -3.52 -11.17
C GLU A 42 -10.75 -3.00 -11.31
N GLY A 43 -10.56 -1.70 -11.13
CA GLY A 43 -9.23 -1.09 -11.10
C GLY A 43 -8.36 -1.68 -9.99
N LEU A 44 -8.90 -1.85 -8.79
CA LEU A 44 -8.20 -2.50 -7.67
C LEU A 44 -7.75 -3.92 -8.03
N ARG A 45 -8.63 -4.73 -8.62
CA ARG A 45 -8.29 -6.10 -9.02
C ARG A 45 -7.24 -6.13 -10.13
N ARG A 46 -7.35 -5.25 -11.12
CA ARG A 46 -6.34 -5.11 -12.17
C ARG A 46 -4.96 -4.81 -11.57
N GLU A 47 -4.85 -3.77 -10.74
CA GLU A 47 -3.59 -3.40 -10.06
C GLU A 47 -3.06 -4.55 -9.20
N PHE A 48 -3.93 -5.24 -8.46
CA PHE A 48 -3.52 -6.39 -7.68
C PHE A 48 -2.86 -7.47 -8.54
N HIS A 49 -3.45 -7.81 -9.68
CA HIS A 49 -2.89 -8.82 -10.58
C HIS A 49 -1.68 -8.34 -11.38
N GLU A 50 -1.55 -7.04 -11.62
CA GLU A 50 -0.37 -6.46 -12.25
C GLU A 50 0.85 -6.52 -11.32
N GLU A 51 0.67 -6.24 -10.03
CA GLU A 51 1.76 -6.17 -9.05
C GLU A 51 2.03 -7.49 -8.31
N MET A 52 1.02 -8.34 -8.17
CA MET A 52 1.09 -9.52 -7.31
C MET A 52 0.91 -10.83 -8.07
N VAL A 53 1.48 -11.88 -7.49
CA VAL A 53 1.25 -13.28 -7.89
C VAL A 53 0.46 -13.95 -6.76
N ALA A 54 -0.79 -14.32 -7.06
CA ALA A 54 -1.68 -15.03 -6.17
C ALA A 54 -2.59 -15.96 -6.99
N ASP A 55 -2.98 -17.07 -6.43
CA ASP A 55 -3.96 -18.02 -6.99
C ASP A 55 -5.37 -17.81 -6.39
N TRP A 56 -5.60 -16.65 -5.79
CA TRP A 56 -6.83 -16.27 -5.13
C TRP A 56 -7.15 -14.79 -5.38
N GLU A 57 -8.43 -14.45 -5.26
CA GLU A 57 -8.91 -13.07 -5.38
C GLU A 57 -9.02 -12.42 -4.00
N PRO A 58 -8.58 -11.16 -3.84
CA PRO A 58 -8.82 -10.43 -2.63
C PRO A 58 -10.32 -10.10 -2.45
N GLU A 59 -10.79 -10.16 -1.23
CA GLU A 59 -12.10 -9.67 -0.82
C GLU A 59 -11.92 -8.30 -0.15
N PRO A 60 -11.97 -7.19 -0.93
CA PRO A 60 -11.66 -5.87 -0.42
C PRO A 60 -12.81 -5.30 0.39
N ARG A 61 -12.49 -4.73 1.54
CA ARG A 61 -13.40 -3.95 2.38
C ARG A 61 -12.94 -2.49 2.37
N LEU A 62 -13.82 -1.59 1.95
CA LEU A 62 -13.54 -0.14 2.00
C LEU A 62 -13.29 0.29 3.45
N ILE A 63 -12.16 0.96 3.70
CA ILE A 63 -11.81 1.49 5.01
C ILE A 63 -11.70 3.01 5.05
N GLY A 64 -11.55 3.69 3.93
CA GLY A 64 -11.56 5.14 3.90
C GLY A 64 -11.00 5.76 2.63
N LEU A 65 -10.82 7.07 2.73
CA LEU A 65 -10.15 7.89 1.74
C LEU A 65 -8.85 8.41 2.32
N LEU A 66 -7.85 8.55 1.47
CA LEU A 66 -6.55 9.06 1.84
C LEU A 66 -6.23 10.28 0.97
N LYS A 67 -5.83 11.37 1.62
CA LYS A 67 -5.41 12.62 0.98
C LYS A 67 -4.18 13.13 1.72
N ASP A 68 -3.17 13.53 0.97
CA ASP A 68 -1.94 14.12 1.49
C ASP A 68 -1.67 15.43 0.75
N ASP A 69 -1.98 16.55 1.38
CA ASP A 69 -1.79 17.88 0.79
C ASP A 69 -0.37 18.44 1.00
N ASP A 70 0.45 17.77 1.79
CA ASP A 70 1.81 18.21 2.11
C ASP A 70 2.82 17.84 1.02
N VAL A 71 2.48 16.90 0.14
CA VAL A 71 3.31 16.49 -1.00
C VAL A 71 2.63 16.78 -2.33
N LEU A 72 3.43 17.19 -3.34
CA LEU A 72 2.90 17.60 -4.65
C LEU A 72 2.01 16.55 -5.31
N VAL A 73 2.41 15.28 -5.24
CA VAL A 73 1.62 14.17 -5.80
C VAL A 73 0.30 14.04 -5.04
N GLY A 74 0.31 14.12 -3.73
CA GLY A 74 -0.88 14.02 -2.90
C GLY A 74 -1.88 15.17 -3.13
N GLN A 75 -1.41 16.37 -3.50
CA GLN A 75 -2.30 17.50 -3.77
C GLN A 75 -3.27 17.24 -4.94
N VAL A 76 -2.88 16.41 -5.89
CA VAL A 76 -3.66 16.11 -7.11
C VAL A 76 -4.25 14.69 -7.11
N HIS A 77 -4.04 13.91 -6.04
CA HIS A 77 -4.53 12.53 -5.92
C HIS A 77 -5.38 12.34 -4.67
N ILE A 78 -6.37 11.48 -4.79
CA ILE A 78 -7.14 10.94 -3.67
C ILE A 78 -7.05 9.42 -3.75
N GLY A 79 -6.66 8.78 -2.64
CA GLY A 79 -6.65 7.32 -2.53
C GLY A 79 -7.98 6.80 -1.98
N VAL A 80 -8.55 5.80 -2.65
CA VAL A 80 -9.64 5.00 -2.10
C VAL A 80 -9.01 3.76 -1.49
N VAL A 81 -9.11 3.63 -0.17
CA VAL A 81 -8.35 2.63 0.58
C VAL A 81 -9.23 1.45 0.96
N PHE A 82 -8.77 0.27 0.57
CA PHE A 82 -9.39 -1.00 0.91
C PHE A 82 -8.44 -1.84 1.75
N GLU A 83 -9.01 -2.62 2.65
CA GLU A 83 -8.33 -3.69 3.37
C GLU A 83 -8.75 -5.04 2.80
N ALA A 84 -7.81 -5.95 2.66
CA ALA A 84 -8.09 -7.36 2.35
C ALA A 84 -7.20 -8.27 3.19
N ASP A 85 -7.73 -9.43 3.57
CA ASP A 85 -7.06 -10.44 4.38
C ASP A 85 -6.64 -11.62 3.51
N ALA A 86 -5.35 -11.93 3.50
CA ALA A 86 -4.84 -13.11 2.82
C ALA A 86 -5.29 -14.42 3.47
N ALA A 87 -5.63 -14.40 4.77
CA ALA A 87 -6.11 -15.55 5.53
C ALA A 87 -5.20 -16.79 5.37
N GLY A 88 -3.89 -16.60 5.52
CA GLY A 88 -2.87 -17.63 5.38
C GLY A 88 -2.53 -18.03 3.94
N ARG A 89 -3.15 -17.40 2.93
CA ARG A 89 -2.88 -17.71 1.51
C ARG A 89 -1.59 -17.03 1.05
N PRO A 90 -0.81 -17.68 0.16
CA PRO A 90 0.45 -17.13 -0.32
C PRO A 90 0.23 -15.87 -1.17
N LEU A 91 1.13 -14.91 -1.02
CA LEU A 91 1.16 -13.68 -1.79
C LEU A 91 2.61 -13.30 -2.08
N ASN A 92 2.96 -13.07 -3.33
CA ASN A 92 4.28 -12.69 -3.76
C ASN A 92 4.21 -11.49 -4.71
N VAL A 93 5.25 -10.67 -4.73
CA VAL A 93 5.38 -9.61 -5.73
C VAL A 93 5.71 -10.20 -7.10
N ARG A 94 5.23 -9.60 -8.17
CA ARG A 94 5.45 -10.08 -9.53
C ARG A 94 6.83 -9.66 -10.07
N GLU A 95 7.20 -8.40 -9.90
CA GLU A 95 8.46 -7.83 -10.40
C GLU A 95 9.55 -7.89 -9.32
N THR A 96 10.09 -9.10 -9.08
CA THR A 96 11.06 -9.36 -7.99
C THR A 96 12.43 -8.67 -8.16
N ASP A 97 12.73 -8.17 -9.32
CA ASP A 97 13.92 -7.32 -9.58
C ASP A 97 13.70 -5.89 -9.06
N LYS A 98 12.47 -5.39 -9.05
CA LYS A 98 12.12 -4.02 -8.63
C LYS A 98 11.53 -3.93 -7.23
N LEU A 99 10.88 -4.99 -6.77
CA LEU A 99 10.17 -5.06 -5.50
C LEU A 99 10.52 -6.31 -4.73
N SER A 100 10.55 -6.21 -3.43
CA SER A 100 10.45 -7.34 -2.51
C SER A 100 9.24 -7.13 -1.61
N GLY A 101 8.65 -8.20 -1.11
CA GLY A 101 7.49 -8.10 -0.23
C GLY A 101 7.29 -9.35 0.60
N ARG A 102 6.82 -9.16 1.82
CA ARG A 102 6.50 -10.25 2.74
C ARG A 102 5.52 -9.80 3.82
N PHE A 103 4.80 -10.75 4.41
CA PHE A 103 4.04 -10.49 5.62
C PHE A 103 4.97 -10.37 6.83
N VAL A 104 4.82 -9.28 7.59
CA VAL A 104 5.61 -8.97 8.79
C VAL A 104 4.69 -8.67 9.96
N ALA A 105 5.17 -8.90 11.19
CA ALA A 105 4.48 -8.39 12.37
C ALA A 105 4.45 -6.85 12.33
N ARG A 106 3.42 -6.23 12.91
CA ARG A 106 3.29 -4.75 12.94
C ARG A 106 4.51 -4.08 13.54
N GLN A 107 5.10 -4.68 14.57
CA GLN A 107 6.30 -4.16 15.25
C GLN A 107 7.54 -4.12 14.34
N GLU A 108 7.61 -4.97 13.31
CA GLU A 108 8.71 -4.96 12.33
C GLU A 108 8.63 -3.77 11.36
N CYS A 109 7.48 -3.10 11.27
CA CYS A 109 7.31 -1.88 10.49
C CYS A 109 7.87 -0.63 11.20
N GLU A 110 7.96 -0.62 12.53
CA GLU A 110 8.41 0.53 13.31
C GLU A 110 9.82 1.02 12.91
N PRO A 111 10.85 0.15 12.81
CA PRO A 111 12.20 0.59 12.43
C PRO A 111 12.30 1.20 11.04
N VAL A 112 11.35 0.92 10.15
CA VAL A 112 11.36 1.41 8.76
C VAL A 112 10.31 2.50 8.51
N TYR A 113 9.59 2.94 9.54
CA TYR A 113 8.51 3.92 9.42
C TYR A 113 8.93 5.21 8.70
N ASP A 114 10.08 5.78 9.07
CA ASP A 114 10.60 7.02 8.47
C ASP A 114 11.06 6.83 7.00
N ALA A 115 11.28 5.59 6.59
CA ALA A 115 11.60 5.22 5.21
C ALA A 115 10.36 4.75 4.42
N MET A 116 9.17 4.85 4.98
CA MET A 116 7.93 4.57 4.25
C MET A 116 7.51 5.75 3.39
N GLU A 117 6.87 5.45 2.27
CA GLU A 117 6.09 6.44 1.52
C GLU A 117 5.01 7.03 2.44
N THR A 118 4.70 8.33 2.30
CA THR A 118 3.78 9.04 3.21
C THR A 118 2.41 8.38 3.34
N TRP A 119 1.84 7.90 2.23
CA TRP A 119 0.57 7.18 2.27
C TRP A 119 0.65 5.88 3.09
N SER A 120 1.79 5.21 3.07
CA SER A 120 2.03 4.01 3.88
C SER A 120 2.19 4.33 5.36
N GLN A 121 2.77 5.48 5.69
CA GLN A 121 2.80 6.01 7.07
C GLN A 121 1.38 6.23 7.60
N PHE A 122 0.50 6.86 6.82
CA PHE A 122 -0.90 7.07 7.20
C PHE A 122 -1.65 5.74 7.40
N LEU A 123 -1.42 4.77 6.51
CA LEU A 123 -2.00 3.44 6.65
C LEU A 123 -1.51 2.73 7.92
N TYR A 124 -0.22 2.80 8.20
CA TYR A 124 0.38 2.23 9.39
C TYR A 124 -0.19 2.85 10.67
N ASP A 125 -0.27 4.17 10.73
CA ASP A 125 -0.84 4.91 11.85
C ASP A 125 -2.30 4.50 12.09
N HIS A 126 -3.08 4.38 11.00
CA HIS A 126 -4.48 3.95 11.09
C HIS A 126 -4.61 2.53 11.67
N VAL A 127 -3.86 1.55 11.16
CA VAL A 127 -3.99 0.14 11.58
C VAL A 127 -3.38 -0.14 12.95
N THR A 128 -2.48 0.71 13.42
CA THR A 128 -1.85 0.58 14.76
C THR A 128 -2.53 1.46 15.81
N GLY A 129 -3.44 2.34 15.42
CA GLY A 129 -4.03 3.33 16.31
C GLY A 129 -3.05 4.40 16.79
N ARG A 130 -1.91 4.55 16.10
CA ARG A 130 -0.95 5.62 16.37
C ARG A 130 -1.64 6.96 16.11
N GLN A 131 -1.65 7.84 17.11
CA GLN A 131 -2.21 9.17 16.92
C GLN A 131 -1.31 9.95 15.95
N VAL A 132 -1.81 10.19 14.75
CA VAL A 132 -1.28 11.24 13.88
C VAL A 132 -1.49 12.56 14.63
N GLY A 133 -0.46 13.38 14.76
CA GLY A 133 -0.59 14.73 15.31
C GLY A 133 -1.72 15.48 14.59
N PRO A 134 -2.26 16.58 15.14
CA PRO A 134 -3.48 17.18 14.65
C PRO A 134 -3.41 17.43 13.15
N VAL A 135 -4.24 16.69 12.41
CA VAL A 135 -4.51 16.97 11.00
C VAL A 135 -5.06 18.41 10.99
N ARG A 136 -4.29 19.35 10.50
CA ARG A 136 -4.78 20.72 10.31
C ARG A 136 -5.69 20.68 9.10
N PHE A 137 -6.98 20.60 9.35
CA PHE A 137 -7.96 20.99 8.35
C PHE A 137 -7.82 22.50 8.15
N GLY A 138 -7.23 22.87 7.04
CA GLY A 138 -7.25 24.25 6.53
C GLY A 138 -8.59 24.53 5.88
#